data_6689654efeaa7a666d0da88dd12f0f99
#
_entry.id   6689654efeaa7a666d0da88dd12f0f99
#
_cell.length_a   1.000
_cell.length_b   1.000
_cell.length_c   1.000
_cell.angle_alpha   90.00
_cell.angle_beta   90.00
_cell.angle_gamma   90.00
#
_symmetry.space_group_name_H-M   'P 1'
#
loop_
_entity.id
_entity.type
_entity.pdbx_description
1 polymer ?
#
loop_
_entity_poly.entity_id
_entity_poly.type
_entity_poly.pdbx_seq_one_letter_code
_entity_poly.pdbx_strand_id
1 'polypeptide(L)'
;MRQVLGLLAAMMIMAGAMVPSMAEAQVNPLDLPNVNQPQQRFDGGQDIQPIFEGWALNEDGSYLFHFGYMNRNYREQPSVEVGPENYFSPGDQDRGQPAHFYPRTQRYQFTVPMPADTGTSLEDGIAWRVTANGSEQVAYGWLQPEWEIDENTITSNGRTG
;
A
#
# COMPACT_ATOMS: atom_id res chain seq x y z
N MET A 1 70.34 -36.64 55.43
CA MET A 1 70.46 -35.33 56.14
C MET A 1 70.14 -34.21 55.09
N ARG A 2 69.34 -33.30 55.52
CA ARG A 2 68.94 -32.02 54.87
C ARG A 2 67.97 -32.08 53.69
N GLN A 3 66.74 -31.77 54.03
CA GLN A 3 65.64 -31.36 53.23
C GLN A 3 65.90 -29.94 52.64
N VAL A 4 65.53 -29.75 51.45
CA VAL A 4 65.32 -28.35 50.89
C VAL A 4 63.90 -28.26 50.35
N LEU A 5 63.14 -27.49 51.06
CA LEU A 5 61.74 -27.13 50.74
C LEU A 5 61.74 -26.19 49.58
N GLY A 6 61.15 -26.58 48.48
CA GLY A 6 60.87 -25.67 47.30
C GLY A 6 59.44 -25.19 47.36
N LEU A 7 59.23 -23.90 47.63
CA LEU A 7 57.97 -23.21 47.53
C LEU A 7 57.57 -23.05 46.03
N LEU A 8 56.49 -23.69 45.66
CA LEU A 8 55.81 -23.41 44.37
C LEU A 8 54.76 -22.30 44.61
N ALA A 9 55.06 -21.10 44.14
CA ALA A 9 54.10 -20.01 44.09
C ALA A 9 53.15 -20.21 42.88
N ALA A 10 51.88 -20.55 43.18
CA ALA A 10 50.86 -20.59 42.13
C ALA A 10 50.43 -19.17 41.75
N MET A 11 50.78 -18.77 40.57
CA MET A 11 50.36 -17.50 39.96
C MET A 11 48.97 -17.70 39.32
N MET A 12 47.91 -17.23 40.00
CA MET A 12 46.55 -17.21 39.49
C MET A 12 46.42 -16.06 38.49
N ILE A 13 46.36 -16.38 37.21
CA ILE A 13 46.01 -15.41 36.15
C ILE A 13 44.49 -15.28 36.14
N MET A 14 44.00 -14.18 36.68
CA MET A 14 42.58 -13.76 36.50
C MET A 14 42.39 -13.30 35.08
N ALA A 15 41.84 -14.14 34.24
CA ALA A 15 41.33 -13.72 32.91
C ALA A 15 40.03 -12.95 33.13
N GLY A 16 40.13 -11.64 33.15
CA GLY A 16 38.95 -10.76 33.11
C GLY A 16 38.26 -10.90 31.77
N ALA A 17 37.08 -11.50 31.73
CA ALA A 17 36.21 -11.52 30.58
C ALA A 17 35.72 -10.08 30.35
N MET A 18 36.23 -9.44 29.30
CA MET A 18 35.65 -8.19 28.75
C MET A 18 34.31 -8.52 28.13
N VAL A 19 33.22 -8.21 28.85
CA VAL A 19 31.87 -8.22 28.27
C VAL A 19 31.78 -6.99 27.38
N PRO A 20 31.52 -7.15 26.06
CA PRO A 20 31.28 -5.98 25.24
C PRO A 20 30.00 -5.30 25.70
N SER A 21 30.11 -4.09 26.22
CA SER A 21 28.96 -3.23 26.48
C SER A 21 28.27 -2.97 25.14
N MET A 22 27.08 -3.55 24.98
CA MET A 22 26.17 -3.13 23.91
C MET A 22 25.76 -1.69 24.25
N ALA A 23 26.39 -0.74 23.61
CA ALA A 23 25.89 0.63 23.61
C ALA A 23 24.53 0.60 22.92
N GLU A 24 23.45 0.69 23.68
CA GLU A 24 22.14 1.01 23.13
C GLU A 24 22.29 2.35 22.44
N ALA A 25 22.08 2.34 21.11
CA ALA A 25 22.04 3.58 20.35
C ALA A 25 20.83 4.39 20.84
N GLN A 26 21.08 5.32 21.75
CA GLN A 26 20.07 6.31 22.13
C GLN A 26 19.77 7.12 20.88
N VAL A 27 18.59 6.87 20.29
CA VAL A 27 18.05 7.72 19.24
C VAL A 27 17.78 9.09 19.90
N ASN A 28 18.62 10.06 19.54
CA ASN A 28 18.40 11.44 19.99
C ASN A 28 17.02 11.90 19.47
N PRO A 29 16.10 12.38 20.31
CA PRO A 29 14.82 12.93 19.84
C PRO A 29 14.94 14.03 18.79
N LEU A 30 16.10 14.65 18.66
CA LEU A 30 16.40 15.67 17.64
C LEU A 30 16.78 15.04 16.27
N ASP A 31 17.08 13.74 16.22
CA ASP A 31 17.39 13.01 14.99
C ASP A 31 16.13 12.38 14.36
N LEU A 32 14.96 12.59 14.93
CA LEU A 32 13.71 12.22 14.30
C LEU A 32 13.57 12.98 12.98
N PRO A 33 13.11 12.30 11.91
CA PRO A 33 12.87 12.97 10.63
C PRO A 33 12.03 14.21 10.87
N ASN A 34 12.53 15.37 10.44
CA ASN A 34 11.83 16.63 10.63
C ASN A 34 10.47 16.54 9.93
N VAL A 35 9.39 16.44 10.71
CA VAL A 35 8.02 16.37 10.22
C VAL A 35 7.62 17.57 9.35
N ASN A 36 8.43 18.64 9.39
CA ASN A 36 8.27 19.83 8.56
C ASN A 36 9.08 19.78 7.26
N GLN A 37 9.74 18.65 6.91
CA GLN A 37 10.32 18.53 5.58
C GLN A 37 9.19 18.60 4.55
N PRO A 38 9.30 19.48 3.55
CA PRO A 38 8.32 19.52 2.48
C PRO A 38 8.24 18.15 1.85
N GLN A 39 7.03 17.58 1.77
CA GLN A 39 6.81 16.31 1.10
C GLN A 39 7.42 16.41 -0.30
N GLN A 40 8.29 15.47 -0.63
CA GLN A 40 8.89 15.43 -1.95
C GLN A 40 7.78 15.28 -2.99
N ARG A 41 7.67 16.23 -3.89
CA ARG A 41 6.66 16.26 -4.95
C ARG A 41 7.35 15.92 -6.26
N PHE A 42 6.78 14.96 -6.96
CA PHE A 42 7.26 14.56 -8.28
C PHE A 42 6.30 15.10 -9.34
N ASP A 43 6.81 15.83 -10.31
CA ASP A 43 6.01 16.34 -11.42
C ASP A 43 5.61 15.21 -12.38
N GLY A 44 6.46 14.18 -12.54
CA GLY A 44 6.23 13.02 -13.38
C GLY A 44 7.04 11.81 -12.97
N GLY A 45 6.88 10.69 -13.71
CA GLY A 45 7.62 9.44 -13.52
C GLY A 45 7.10 8.54 -12.39
N GLN A 46 5.97 8.90 -11.75
CA GLN A 46 5.35 8.10 -10.70
C GLN A 46 4.24 7.21 -11.26
N ASP A 47 3.91 6.16 -10.54
CA ASP A 47 2.84 5.22 -10.86
C ASP A 47 1.42 5.79 -10.62
N ILE A 48 0.45 5.01 -11.10
CA ILE A 48 -0.97 5.20 -10.84
C ILE A 48 -1.40 4.14 -9.84
N GLN A 49 -1.96 4.55 -8.71
CA GLN A 49 -2.55 3.65 -7.74
C GLN A 49 -4.06 3.55 -7.99
N PRO A 50 -4.58 2.43 -8.51
CA PRO A 50 -6.01 2.17 -8.51
C PRO A 50 -6.52 2.01 -7.09
N ILE A 51 -7.78 2.37 -6.86
CA ILE A 51 -8.41 2.34 -5.53
C ILE A 51 -9.80 1.74 -5.67
N PHE A 52 -10.12 0.74 -4.86
CA PHE A 52 -11.48 0.31 -4.62
C PHE A 52 -12.07 1.19 -3.52
N GLU A 53 -13.15 1.90 -3.84
CA GLU A 53 -13.76 2.89 -2.94
C GLU A 53 -14.92 2.31 -2.12
N GLY A 54 -15.42 1.15 -2.52
CA GLY A 54 -16.52 0.46 -1.86
C GLY A 54 -17.57 -0.08 -2.85
N TRP A 55 -18.64 -0.63 -2.30
CA TRP A 55 -19.74 -1.20 -3.09
C TRP A 55 -21.09 -0.74 -2.57
N ALA A 56 -22.07 -0.67 -3.47
CA ALA A 56 -23.44 -0.36 -3.17
C ALA A 56 -24.36 -1.48 -3.68
N LEU A 57 -25.46 -1.72 -2.95
CA LEU A 57 -26.52 -2.64 -3.35
C LEU A 57 -27.55 -1.92 -4.21
N ASN A 58 -27.86 -2.47 -5.38
CA ASN A 58 -28.93 -1.98 -6.25
C ASN A 58 -30.30 -2.53 -5.83
N GLU A 59 -31.37 -1.89 -6.27
CA GLU A 59 -32.77 -2.31 -5.99
C GLU A 59 -33.10 -3.71 -6.54
N ASP A 60 -32.43 -4.14 -7.62
CA ASP A 60 -32.59 -5.45 -8.24
C ASP A 60 -31.75 -6.56 -7.57
N GLY A 61 -31.02 -6.23 -6.49
CA GLY A 61 -30.16 -7.15 -5.76
C GLY A 61 -28.77 -7.35 -6.35
N SER A 62 -28.46 -6.72 -7.46
CA SER A 62 -27.10 -6.66 -7.99
C SER A 62 -26.23 -5.67 -7.20
N TYR A 63 -24.93 -5.71 -7.43
CA TYR A 63 -24.00 -4.80 -6.74
C TYR A 63 -23.33 -3.86 -7.73
N LEU A 64 -22.91 -2.71 -7.22
CA LEU A 64 -22.15 -1.72 -7.96
C LEU A 64 -20.83 -1.45 -7.23
N PHE A 65 -19.72 -1.86 -7.83
CA PHE A 65 -18.40 -1.61 -7.29
C PHE A 65 -17.89 -0.26 -7.77
N HIS A 66 -17.45 0.57 -6.84
CA HIS A 66 -16.95 1.92 -7.10
C HIS A 66 -15.43 1.93 -7.09
N PHE A 67 -14.84 2.50 -8.12
CA PHE A 67 -13.40 2.64 -8.25
C PHE A 67 -12.99 4.09 -8.48
N GLY A 68 -11.86 4.42 -7.93
CA GLY A 68 -11.12 5.64 -8.18
C GLY A 68 -9.66 5.35 -8.38
N TYR A 69 -8.84 6.38 -8.42
CA TYR A 69 -7.39 6.22 -8.50
C TYR A 69 -6.65 7.40 -7.90
N MET A 70 -5.36 7.21 -7.63
CA MET A 70 -4.41 8.26 -7.31
C MET A 70 -3.27 8.24 -8.33
N ASN A 71 -3.22 9.26 -9.17
CA ASN A 71 -2.01 9.56 -9.93
C ASN A 71 -1.03 10.27 -9.00
N ARG A 72 0.11 9.63 -8.70
CA ARG A 72 1.11 10.17 -7.77
C ARG A 72 1.90 11.34 -8.34
N ASN A 73 1.80 11.59 -9.64
CA ASN A 73 2.39 12.74 -10.30
C ASN A 73 1.62 14.04 -9.97
N TYR A 74 2.32 15.16 -9.94
CA TYR A 74 1.70 16.47 -9.77
C TYR A 74 1.30 17.13 -11.10
N ARG A 75 1.94 16.75 -12.20
CA ARG A 75 1.70 17.33 -13.53
C ARG A 75 1.49 16.31 -14.62
N GLU A 76 2.24 15.21 -14.59
CA GLU A 76 2.14 14.18 -15.60
C GLU A 76 0.74 13.54 -15.58
N GLN A 77 0.19 13.35 -16.77
CA GLN A 77 -1.11 12.73 -17.03
C GLN A 77 -0.89 11.50 -17.92
N PRO A 78 -0.50 10.35 -17.37
CA PRO A 78 -0.28 9.16 -18.16
C PRO A 78 -1.55 8.73 -18.89
N SER A 79 -1.38 8.23 -20.11
CA SER A 79 -2.43 7.50 -20.83
C SER A 79 -2.00 6.04 -20.90
N VAL A 80 -2.84 5.16 -20.38
CA VAL A 80 -2.66 3.71 -20.37
C VAL A 80 -3.94 3.08 -20.93
N GLU A 81 -3.89 2.70 -22.17
CA GLU A 81 -5.04 2.11 -22.87
C GLU A 81 -5.46 0.80 -22.22
N VAL A 82 -6.76 0.49 -22.30
CA VAL A 82 -7.30 -0.80 -21.83
C VAL A 82 -6.61 -1.94 -22.57
N GLY A 83 -6.05 -2.89 -21.82
CA GLY A 83 -5.26 -3.98 -22.37
C GLY A 83 -4.25 -4.51 -21.35
N PRO A 84 -3.07 -5.00 -21.77
CA PRO A 84 -2.14 -5.67 -20.87
C PRO A 84 -1.63 -4.85 -19.69
N GLU A 85 -1.67 -3.52 -19.80
CA GLU A 85 -1.21 -2.59 -18.75
C GLU A 85 -2.35 -1.89 -18.00
N ASN A 86 -3.62 -2.11 -18.41
CA ASN A 86 -4.80 -1.53 -17.75
C ASN A 86 -5.98 -2.48 -17.94
N TYR A 87 -6.24 -3.34 -16.97
CA TYR A 87 -7.23 -4.39 -17.10
C TYR A 87 -7.83 -4.85 -15.78
N PHE A 88 -9.00 -5.47 -15.88
CA PHE A 88 -9.62 -6.24 -14.80
C PHE A 88 -9.35 -7.74 -14.91
N SER A 89 -9.37 -8.42 -13.78
CA SER A 89 -9.36 -9.90 -13.67
C SER A 89 -10.05 -10.34 -12.37
N PRO A 90 -10.74 -11.49 -12.35
CA PRO A 90 -11.07 -12.37 -13.47
C PRO A 90 -12.15 -11.77 -14.39
N GLY A 91 -12.37 -12.43 -15.53
CA GLY A 91 -13.43 -12.11 -16.48
C GLY A 91 -13.02 -11.05 -17.50
N ASP A 92 -13.97 -10.19 -17.88
CA ASP A 92 -13.75 -9.17 -18.90
C ASP A 92 -12.68 -8.15 -18.45
N GLN A 93 -11.70 -7.95 -19.32
CA GLN A 93 -10.60 -7.02 -19.03
C GLN A 93 -11.03 -5.56 -19.11
N ASP A 94 -12.00 -5.24 -19.98
CA ASP A 94 -12.61 -3.93 -20.11
C ASP A 94 -13.91 -3.89 -19.31
N ARG A 95 -13.93 -3.04 -18.28
CA ARG A 95 -15.12 -2.79 -17.46
C ARG A 95 -15.43 -1.30 -17.35
N GLY A 96 -14.97 -0.51 -18.31
CA GLY A 96 -15.20 0.94 -18.38
C GLY A 96 -14.18 1.76 -17.56
N GLN A 97 -13.04 1.18 -17.24
CA GLN A 97 -11.96 1.90 -16.56
C GLN A 97 -11.37 3.02 -17.44
N PRO A 98 -10.87 4.11 -16.82
CA PRO A 98 -10.25 5.20 -17.56
C PRO A 98 -8.94 4.75 -18.23
N ALA A 99 -8.68 5.32 -19.41
CA ALA A 99 -7.40 5.21 -20.11
C ALA A 99 -6.52 6.46 -19.92
N HIS A 100 -7.05 7.54 -19.36
CA HIS A 100 -6.33 8.78 -19.10
C HIS A 100 -6.42 9.14 -17.62
N PHE A 101 -5.30 9.47 -17.01
CA PHE A 101 -5.20 9.63 -15.55
C PHE A 101 -4.78 11.05 -15.17
N TYR A 102 -5.75 11.84 -14.74
CA TYR A 102 -5.52 13.19 -14.21
C TYR A 102 -4.70 13.16 -12.91
N PRO A 103 -3.93 14.21 -12.60
CA PRO A 103 -3.10 14.25 -11.41
C PRO A 103 -3.89 14.13 -10.10
N ARG A 104 -3.24 13.56 -9.08
CA ARG A 104 -3.71 13.43 -7.72
C ARG A 104 -4.87 12.44 -7.58
N THR A 105 -5.64 12.56 -6.50
CA THR A 105 -6.71 11.63 -6.15
C THR A 105 -7.97 11.95 -6.93
N GLN A 106 -8.48 10.95 -7.61
CA GLN A 106 -9.72 10.99 -8.38
C GLN A 106 -10.63 9.91 -7.82
N ARG A 107 -11.58 10.29 -6.97
CA ARG A 107 -12.49 9.37 -6.30
C ARG A 107 -13.73 9.07 -7.15
N TYR A 108 -14.29 7.87 -6.99
CA TYR A 108 -15.56 7.45 -7.60
C TYR A 108 -15.65 7.73 -9.10
N GLN A 109 -14.56 7.46 -9.83
CA GLN A 109 -14.46 7.82 -11.24
C GLN A 109 -15.33 6.96 -12.15
N PHE A 110 -15.51 5.70 -11.80
CA PHE A 110 -16.36 4.78 -12.55
C PHE A 110 -16.87 3.66 -11.65
N THR A 111 -17.83 2.93 -12.18
CA THR A 111 -18.47 1.81 -11.48
C THR A 111 -18.43 0.55 -12.32
N VAL A 112 -18.33 -0.58 -11.63
CA VAL A 112 -18.36 -1.91 -12.26
C VAL A 112 -19.57 -2.67 -11.71
N PRO A 113 -20.56 -3.03 -12.55
CA PRO A 113 -21.68 -3.85 -12.13
C PRO A 113 -21.21 -5.28 -11.82
N MET A 114 -21.70 -5.80 -10.70
CA MET A 114 -21.45 -7.17 -10.24
C MET A 114 -22.80 -7.89 -10.06
N PRO A 115 -22.89 -9.20 -10.43
CA PRO A 115 -24.13 -9.97 -10.33
C PRO A 115 -24.61 -10.10 -8.89
N ALA A 116 -25.92 -10.36 -8.72
CA ALA A 116 -26.55 -10.60 -7.41
C ALA A 116 -26.02 -11.86 -6.69
N ASP A 117 -25.49 -12.81 -7.42
CA ASP A 117 -24.86 -14.05 -6.91
C ASP A 117 -23.36 -13.92 -6.64
N THR A 118 -22.81 -12.70 -6.68
CA THR A 118 -21.41 -12.44 -6.30
C THR A 118 -21.18 -12.88 -4.86
N GLY A 119 -20.18 -13.75 -4.66
CA GLY A 119 -19.79 -14.20 -3.31
C GLY A 119 -19.11 -13.09 -2.51
N THR A 120 -19.01 -13.32 -1.20
CA THR A 120 -18.48 -12.32 -0.25
C THR A 120 -17.00 -12.49 0.08
N SER A 121 -16.33 -13.48 -0.50
CA SER A 121 -14.91 -13.70 -0.29
C SER A 121 -14.06 -12.83 -1.25
N LEU A 122 -12.80 -12.63 -0.89
CA LEU A 122 -11.85 -11.95 -1.77
C LEU A 122 -11.70 -12.66 -3.14
N GLU A 123 -11.85 -13.98 -3.15
CA GLU A 123 -11.72 -14.81 -4.36
C GLU A 123 -12.89 -14.60 -5.34
N ASP A 124 -14.06 -14.17 -4.82
CA ASP A 124 -15.25 -13.85 -5.62
C ASP A 124 -15.22 -12.43 -6.19
N GLY A 125 -14.22 -11.64 -5.79
CA GLY A 125 -14.03 -10.26 -6.18
C GLY A 125 -13.34 -10.10 -7.53
N ILE A 126 -13.00 -8.84 -7.82
CA ILE A 126 -12.25 -8.46 -9.03
C ILE A 126 -11.04 -7.62 -8.66
N ALA A 127 -10.02 -7.67 -9.50
CA ALA A 127 -8.81 -6.87 -9.35
C ALA A 127 -8.65 -5.95 -10.57
N TRP A 128 -8.53 -4.66 -10.32
CA TRP A 128 -8.11 -3.70 -11.34
C TRP A 128 -6.60 -3.48 -11.26
N ARG A 129 -5.92 -3.68 -12.39
CA ARG A 129 -4.47 -3.55 -12.52
C ARG A 129 -4.12 -2.44 -13.47
N VAL A 130 -3.19 -1.60 -13.07
CA VAL A 130 -2.65 -0.50 -13.89
C VAL A 130 -1.13 -0.51 -13.80
N THR A 131 -0.47 -0.56 -14.96
CA THR A 131 0.97 -0.41 -15.07
C THR A 131 1.30 0.95 -15.68
N ALA A 132 1.95 1.81 -14.93
CA ALA A 132 2.40 3.11 -15.42
C ALA A 132 3.84 3.36 -14.96
N ASN A 133 4.65 3.96 -15.83
CA ASN A 133 6.07 4.24 -15.57
C ASN A 133 6.86 3.00 -15.07
N GLY A 134 6.50 1.80 -15.59
CA GLY A 134 7.16 0.52 -15.26
C GLY A 134 6.78 -0.08 -13.90
N SER A 135 5.75 0.44 -13.24
CA SER A 135 5.25 -0.07 -11.96
C SER A 135 3.79 -0.50 -12.07
N GLU A 136 3.50 -1.78 -11.79
CA GLU A 136 2.12 -2.27 -11.69
C GLU A 136 1.58 -2.00 -10.29
N GLN A 137 0.35 -1.48 -10.24
CA GLN A 137 -0.43 -1.30 -9.03
C GLN A 137 -1.78 -2.01 -9.16
N VAL A 138 -2.33 -2.48 -8.05
CA VAL A 138 -3.54 -3.31 -8.02
C VAL A 138 -4.51 -2.78 -6.97
N ALA A 139 -5.80 -2.73 -7.32
CA ALA A 139 -6.90 -2.58 -6.39
C ALA A 139 -7.78 -3.82 -6.42
N TYR A 140 -8.08 -4.39 -5.27
CA TYR A 140 -9.01 -5.52 -5.12
C TYR A 140 -10.36 -5.01 -4.63
N GLY A 141 -11.43 -5.36 -5.33
CA GLY A 141 -12.80 -5.09 -4.94
C GLY A 141 -13.55 -6.39 -4.64
N TRP A 142 -14.19 -6.47 -3.47
CA TRP A 142 -15.06 -7.58 -3.08
C TRP A 142 -16.12 -7.10 -2.08
N LEU A 143 -17.14 -7.92 -1.78
CA LEU A 143 -18.24 -7.57 -0.88
C LEU A 143 -17.85 -7.67 0.60
N GLN A 144 -16.89 -6.86 1.03
CA GLN A 144 -16.54 -6.72 2.43
C GLN A 144 -17.58 -5.81 3.12
N PRO A 145 -18.23 -6.24 4.22
CA PRO A 145 -19.32 -5.48 4.84
C PRO A 145 -18.96 -4.05 5.24
N GLU A 146 -17.74 -3.81 5.68
CA GLU A 146 -17.27 -2.50 6.10
C GLU A 146 -17.07 -1.51 4.92
N TRP A 147 -17.16 -2.00 3.69
CA TRP A 147 -17.00 -1.22 2.47
C TRP A 147 -18.30 -0.97 1.73
N GLU A 148 -19.45 -1.29 2.37
CA GLU A 148 -20.75 -0.86 1.88
C GLU A 148 -20.87 0.66 1.98
N ILE A 149 -21.20 1.31 0.86
CA ILE A 149 -21.31 2.76 0.76
C ILE A 149 -22.71 3.15 0.25
N ASP A 150 -23.16 4.30 0.69
CA ASP A 150 -24.41 4.91 0.22
C ASP A 150 -24.14 6.15 -0.66
N GLU A 151 -25.20 6.67 -1.26
CA GLU A 151 -25.13 7.84 -2.12
C GLU A 151 -24.66 9.11 -1.37
N ASN A 152 -24.92 9.19 -0.06
CA ASN A 152 -24.44 10.31 0.76
C ASN A 152 -22.93 10.25 0.93
N THR A 153 -22.39 9.04 1.12
CA THR A 153 -20.94 8.80 1.20
C THR A 153 -20.25 9.20 -0.11
N ILE A 154 -20.79 8.78 -1.25
CA ILE A 154 -20.26 9.11 -2.58
C ILE A 154 -20.29 10.62 -2.81
N THR A 155 -21.44 11.25 -2.54
CA THR A 155 -21.61 12.70 -2.76
C THR A 155 -20.71 13.53 -1.85
N SER A 156 -20.52 13.10 -0.59
CA SER A 156 -19.72 13.83 0.39
C SER A 156 -18.22 13.73 0.10
N ASN A 157 -17.74 12.57 -0.38
CA ASN A 157 -16.33 12.29 -0.60
C ASN A 157 -15.87 12.48 -2.05
N GLY A 158 -16.77 12.44 -3.02
CA GLY A 158 -16.47 12.61 -4.44
C GLY A 158 -16.26 14.06 -4.87
N ARG A 159 -16.54 15.03 -4.00
CA ARG A 159 -16.48 16.48 -4.33
C ARG A 159 -15.13 17.15 -4.05
N THR A 160 -14.14 16.43 -3.60
CA THR A 160 -12.79 16.97 -3.33
C THR A 160 -11.84 16.66 -4.48
N GLY A 161 -12.05 17.31 -5.60
CA GLY A 161 -11.11 17.42 -6.71
C GLY A 161 -10.71 18.88 -6.91
#